data_1c1b02a584e100ec95d47663af54b618
#
_entry.id   1c1b02a584e100ec95d47663af54b618
#
_cell.length_a   1.000
_cell.length_b   1.000
_cell.length_c   1.000
_cell.angle_alpha   90.00
_cell.angle_beta   90.00
_cell.angle_gamma   90.00
#
_symmetry.space_group_name_H-M   'P 1'
#
loop_
_entity.id
_entity.type
_entity.pdbx_description
1 polymer ?
#
loop_
_entity_poly.entity_id
_entity_poly.type
_entity_poly.pdbx_seq_one_letter_code
_entity_poly.pdbx_strand_id
1 'polypeptide(L)'
;MTDRERHIVIVSFTTSKESQSQAIQEVGDYVEKFLSCQSGFITSRLHASLDGNSLVHYAEWVSEKDFRAAAGKARSHPDLPLLMAYKPNASG
;
A
#
# COMPACT_ATOMS: atom_id res chain seq x y z
N MET A 1 1.88 22.84 -10.95
CA MET A 1 1.91 22.40 -11.10
C MET A 1 2.02 21.39 -10.72
N THR A 2 1.81 21.11 -10.60
CA THR A 2 2.47 20.09 -10.21
C THR A 2 1.70 18.89 -9.74
N ASP A 3 0.41 18.97 -9.46
CA ASP A 3 -0.39 17.84 -9.07
C ASP A 3 -0.40 16.75 -10.12
N ARG A 4 -0.35 17.11 -11.37
CA ARG A 4 -0.36 16.13 -12.44
C ARG A 4 0.94 15.35 -12.54
N GLU A 5 1.96 15.77 -11.80
CA GLU A 5 3.22 15.05 -11.78
C GLU A 5 3.27 14.03 -10.64
N ARG A 6 2.28 14.05 -9.77
CA ARG A 6 2.23 13.06 -8.70
C ARG A 6 1.92 11.69 -9.27
N HIS A 7 2.54 10.70 -8.67
CA HIS A 7 2.32 9.32 -9.04
C HIS A 7 1.35 8.68 -8.06
N ILE A 8 0.24 8.16 -8.56
CA ILE A 8 -0.78 7.53 -7.74
C ILE A 8 -0.65 6.02 -7.89
N VAL A 9 -0.61 5.32 -6.76
CA VAL A 9 -0.52 3.86 -6.75
C VAL A 9 -1.69 3.32 -5.95
N ILE A 10 -2.42 2.38 -6.55
CA ILE A 10 -3.55 1.73 -5.89
C ILE A 10 -3.25 0.24 -5.81
N VAL A 11 -3.28 -0.30 -4.59
CA VAL A 11 -3.05 -1.72 -4.37
C VAL A 11 -4.31 -2.31 -3.75
N SER A 12 -4.85 -3.33 -4.40
CA SER A 12 -6.02 -4.05 -3.89
C SER A 12 -5.57 -5.35 -3.25
N PHE A 13 -6.06 -5.63 -2.04
CA PHE A 13 -5.79 -6.87 -1.33
C PHE A 13 -7.08 -7.66 -1.23
N THR A 14 -6.97 -8.97 -1.35
CA THR A 14 -8.10 -9.87 -1.17
C THR A 14 -8.17 -10.30 0.30
N THR A 15 -9.32 -10.09 0.92
CA THR A 15 -9.52 -10.44 2.32
C THR A 15 -10.80 -11.26 2.46
N SER A 16 -11.14 -11.61 3.69
CA SER A 16 -12.42 -12.22 4.05
C SER A 16 -12.96 -11.44 5.25
N LYS A 17 -14.21 -11.69 5.60
CA LYS A 17 -14.78 -11.05 6.78
C LYS A 17 -13.94 -11.31 8.01
N GLU A 18 -13.38 -12.52 8.13
CA GLU A 18 -12.57 -12.89 9.28
C GLU A 18 -11.19 -12.24 9.25
N SER A 19 -10.62 -12.02 8.07
CA SER A 19 -9.24 -11.55 7.96
C SER A 19 -9.12 -10.06 7.68
N GLN A 20 -10.21 -9.37 7.35
CA GLN A 20 -10.11 -7.97 6.94
C GLN A 20 -9.54 -7.09 8.05
N SER A 21 -9.97 -7.26 9.28
CA SER A 21 -9.46 -6.44 10.39
C SER A 21 -7.96 -6.65 10.59
N GLN A 22 -7.51 -7.89 10.50
CA GLN A 22 -6.08 -8.19 10.63
C GLN A 22 -5.31 -7.60 9.46
N ALA A 23 -5.87 -7.68 8.25
CA ALA A 23 -5.22 -7.10 7.07
C ALA A 23 -5.08 -5.59 7.21
N ILE A 24 -6.12 -4.91 7.71
CA ILE A 24 -6.06 -3.47 7.93
C ILE A 24 -4.89 -3.13 8.85
N GLN A 25 -4.75 -3.89 9.94
CA GLN A 25 -3.69 -3.63 10.88
C GLN A 25 -2.31 -3.91 10.29
N GLU A 26 -2.15 -5.03 9.60
CA GLU A 26 -0.85 -5.41 9.03
C GLU A 26 -0.42 -4.47 7.92
N VAL A 27 -1.34 -4.13 7.01
CA VAL A 27 -1.03 -3.18 5.94
C VAL A 27 -0.81 -1.78 6.52
N GLY A 28 -1.64 -1.39 7.48
CA GLY A 28 -1.49 -0.09 8.13
C GLY A 28 -0.14 0.06 8.82
N ASP A 29 0.29 -0.96 9.56
CA ASP A 29 1.60 -0.94 10.22
C ASP A 29 2.73 -0.84 9.20
N TYR A 30 2.63 -1.59 8.12
CA TYR A 30 3.62 -1.57 7.06
C TYR A 30 3.72 -0.16 6.44
N VAL A 31 2.57 0.47 6.17
CA VAL A 31 2.55 1.82 5.63
C VAL A 31 3.16 2.80 6.62
N GLU A 32 2.74 2.74 7.88
CA GLU A 32 3.18 3.69 8.89
C GLU A 32 4.67 3.57 9.18
N LYS A 33 5.16 2.34 9.30
CA LYS A 33 6.53 2.11 9.76
C LYS A 33 7.54 2.05 8.63
N PHE A 34 7.10 1.79 7.41
CA PHE A 34 8.01 1.62 6.30
C PHE A 34 7.71 2.61 5.16
N LEU A 35 6.53 2.52 4.55
CA LEU A 35 6.26 3.32 3.35
C LEU A 35 6.28 4.82 3.63
N SER A 36 5.70 5.25 4.74
CA SER A 36 5.64 6.68 5.05
C SER A 36 7.00 7.28 5.31
N CYS A 37 8.02 6.44 5.56
CA CYS A 37 9.38 6.89 5.79
C CYS A 37 10.21 6.96 4.52
N GLN A 38 9.64 6.56 3.38
CA GLN A 38 10.38 6.55 2.12
C GLN A 38 10.37 7.92 1.46
N SER A 39 11.47 8.23 0.79
CA SER A 39 11.60 9.48 0.06
C SER A 39 10.48 9.59 -0.99
N GLY A 40 9.84 10.75 -1.03
CA GLY A 40 8.80 11.00 -2.05
C GLY A 40 7.40 10.54 -1.66
N PHE A 41 7.25 9.89 -0.52
CA PHE A 41 5.92 9.52 -0.05
C PHE A 41 5.16 10.78 0.40
N ILE A 42 3.93 10.95 -0.08
CA ILE A 42 3.13 12.12 0.26
C ILE A 42 2.04 11.76 1.27
N THR A 43 1.15 10.84 0.89
CA THR A 43 0.05 10.46 1.76
C THR A 43 -0.53 9.13 1.27
N SER A 44 -1.33 8.50 2.13
CA SER A 44 -2.02 7.28 1.74
C SER A 44 -3.30 7.13 2.54
N ARG A 45 -4.17 6.26 2.05
CA ARG A 45 -5.43 5.92 2.70
C ARG A 45 -5.72 4.44 2.50
N LEU A 46 -6.33 3.84 3.51
CA LEU A 46 -6.83 2.48 3.42
C LEU A 46 -8.34 2.50 3.36
N HIS A 47 -8.91 1.72 2.45
CA HIS A 47 -10.35 1.62 2.28
C HIS A 47 -10.76 0.17 2.38
N ALA A 48 -11.60 -0.14 3.36
CA ALA A 48 -12.11 -1.49 3.55
C ALA A 48 -13.46 -1.61 2.87
N SER A 49 -13.66 -2.69 2.12
CA SER A 49 -14.97 -2.93 1.50
C SER A 49 -15.97 -3.33 2.55
N LEU A 50 -17.24 -3.00 2.30
CA LEU A 50 -18.32 -3.29 3.26
C LEU A 50 -18.58 -4.78 3.39
N ASP A 51 -18.32 -5.55 2.33
CA ASP A 51 -18.55 -6.99 2.36
C ASP A 51 -17.41 -7.77 3.01
N GLY A 52 -16.32 -7.09 3.40
CA GLY A 52 -15.19 -7.73 4.05
C GLY A 52 -14.21 -8.41 3.12
N ASN A 53 -14.46 -8.37 1.82
CA ASN A 53 -13.70 -9.19 0.87
C ASN A 53 -12.50 -8.49 0.25
N SER A 54 -12.36 -7.19 0.46
CA SER A 54 -11.21 -6.49 -0.11
C SER A 54 -10.78 -5.32 0.77
N LEU A 55 -9.51 -4.96 0.59
CA LEU A 55 -8.90 -3.80 1.22
C LEU A 55 -8.10 -3.09 0.15
N VAL A 56 -8.25 -1.77 0.03
CA VAL A 56 -7.57 -1.00 -1.00
C VAL A 56 -6.66 0.02 -0.34
N HIS A 57 -5.41 0.05 -0.77
CA HIS A 57 -4.43 1.04 -0.34
C HIS A 57 -4.22 2.03 -1.46
N TYR A 58 -4.54 3.29 -1.21
CA TYR A 58 -4.32 4.40 -2.14
C TYR A 58 -3.14 5.21 -1.62
N ALA A 59 -2.16 5.47 -2.47
CA ALA A 59 -0.98 6.22 -2.08
C ALA A 59 -0.60 7.25 -3.14
N GLU A 60 -0.11 8.40 -2.69
CA GLU A 60 0.41 9.45 -3.56
C GLU A 60 1.90 9.62 -3.31
N TRP A 61 2.64 9.70 -4.40
CA TRP A 61 4.10 9.86 -4.40
C TRP A 61 4.48 11.08 -5.21
N VAL A 62 5.61 11.68 -4.87
CA VAL A 62 6.13 12.82 -5.63
C VAL A 62 6.36 12.43 -7.09
N SER A 63 6.88 11.21 -7.32
CA SER A 63 7.16 10.75 -8.68
C SER A 63 7.14 9.24 -8.74
N GLU A 64 7.02 8.71 -9.96
CA GLU A 64 7.12 7.28 -10.19
C GLU A 64 8.50 6.75 -9.76
N LYS A 65 9.53 7.56 -9.97
CA LYS A 65 10.88 7.16 -9.61
C LYS A 65 10.99 6.89 -8.10
N ASP A 66 10.40 7.77 -7.29
CA ASP A 66 10.43 7.59 -5.83
C ASP A 66 9.66 6.34 -5.43
N PHE A 67 8.50 6.12 -6.05
CA PHE A 67 7.72 4.91 -5.77
C PHE A 67 8.51 3.65 -6.13
N ARG A 68 9.16 3.64 -7.29
CA ARG A 68 9.93 2.46 -7.71
C ARG A 68 11.11 2.18 -6.79
N ALA A 69 11.73 3.23 -6.28
CA ALA A 69 12.82 3.06 -5.32
C ALA A 69 12.31 2.41 -4.03
N ALA A 70 11.16 2.88 -3.55
CA ALA A 70 10.54 2.30 -2.36
C ALA A 70 10.12 0.85 -2.59
N ALA A 71 9.56 0.55 -3.77
CA ALA A 71 9.16 -0.81 -4.11
C ALA A 71 10.35 -1.76 -4.14
N GLY A 72 11.51 -1.25 -4.61
CA GLY A 72 12.73 -2.05 -4.58
C GLY A 72 13.16 -2.41 -3.17
N LYS A 73 13.06 -1.45 -2.25
CA LYS A 73 13.37 -1.70 -0.84
C LYS A 73 12.35 -2.64 -0.20
N ALA A 74 11.10 -2.54 -0.62
CA ALA A 74 10.03 -3.36 -0.07
C ALA A 74 10.26 -4.85 -0.31
N ARG A 75 10.93 -5.19 -1.40
CA ARG A 75 11.21 -6.59 -1.71
C ARG A 75 12.00 -7.29 -0.63
N SER A 76 12.80 -6.54 0.14
CA SER A 76 13.60 -7.09 1.22
C SER A 76 12.94 -6.90 2.58
N HIS A 77 11.75 -6.32 2.63
CA HIS A 77 11.09 -6.06 3.90
C HIS A 77 10.59 -7.36 4.52
N PRO A 78 10.85 -7.57 5.83
CA PRO A 78 10.48 -8.83 6.48
C PRO A 78 8.97 -9.07 6.52
N ASP A 79 8.15 -8.01 6.46
CA ASP A 79 6.71 -8.16 6.51
C ASP A 79 6.08 -8.37 5.13
N LEU A 80 6.85 -8.30 4.06
CA LEU A 80 6.28 -8.47 2.73
C LEU A 80 5.55 -9.81 2.56
N PRO A 81 6.09 -10.95 3.04
CA PRO A 81 5.37 -12.21 2.91
C PRO A 81 3.99 -12.20 3.55
N LEU A 82 3.82 -11.47 4.67
CA LEU A 82 2.51 -11.35 5.31
C LEU A 82 1.52 -10.65 4.38
N LEU A 83 1.97 -9.58 3.72
CA LEU A 83 1.12 -8.82 2.83
C LEU A 83 0.80 -9.60 1.57
N MET A 84 1.75 -10.40 1.08
CA MET A 84 1.54 -11.20 -0.13
C MET A 84 0.47 -12.27 0.08
N ALA A 85 0.23 -12.67 1.33
CA ALA A 85 -0.83 -13.64 1.62
C ALA A 85 -2.20 -13.10 1.25
N TYR A 86 -2.37 -11.77 1.17
CA TYR A 86 -3.63 -11.14 0.77
C TYR A 86 -3.71 -10.88 -0.73
N LYS A 87 -2.80 -11.43 -1.51
CA LYS A 87 -2.81 -11.38 -2.98
C LYS A 87 -2.90 -9.95 -3.51
N PRO A 88 -1.94 -9.08 -3.18
CA PRO A 88 -1.98 -7.69 -3.63
C PRO A 88 -1.93 -7.58 -5.15
N ASN A 89 -2.70 -6.64 -5.68
CA ASN A 89 -2.74 -6.34 -7.10
C ASN A 89 -2.57 -4.83 -7.24
N ALA A 90 -1.43 -4.41 -7.78
CA ALA A 90 -1.07 -3.01 -7.86
C ALA A 90 -1.35 -2.43 -9.24
N SER A 91 -1.81 -1.18 -9.25
CA SER A 91 -1.91 -0.40 -10.48
C SER A 91 -1.44 1.02 -10.19
N GLY A 92 -0.86 1.63 -11.19
CA GLY A 92 -0.31 2.97 -11.03
C GLY A 92 0.75 3.32 -12.05
#